data_d32606adc1ae6eaa6745831941c88659
#
_entry.id   d32606adc1ae6eaa6745831941c88659
#
_cell.length_a   1.000
_cell.length_b   1.000
_cell.length_c   1.000
_cell.angle_alpha   90.00
_cell.angle_beta   90.00
_cell.angle_gamma   90.00
#
_symmetry.space_group_name_H-M   'P 1'
#
loop_
_entity.id
_entity.type
_entity.pdbx_description
1 polymer ?
#
loop_
_entity_poly.entity_id
_entity_poly.type
_entity_poly.pdbx_seq_one_letter_code
_entity_poly.pdbx_strand_id
1 'polypeptide(L)'
;MGDNLEHLRQWIGRKEHMNDLATAWPAAAMSATLDRHDAPLNDGDAIPEGWHWLYFLETAPASELAHDGHPKRGGFLPPVTLPRRMWAGGRLDFRRPIKIGERMRRESEILSVEPKSGKSGNLVFVTVRHTVTVGHETAVVEEHDIVYRDAPTPGTPTPPGKPAPANPKWQHQVMPDEAMLFRYSALIFNAHRIHYDLDYCRKEEGYPGLIVHGPLQTTLLLDLCRRHAAKPVRKLDYRAVSPAFHNEKLSVGGIPSADGASAQVWTCGPSGNISMSGSVQF
;
A
#
# COMPACT_ATOMS: atom_id res chain seq x y z
N MET A 1 5.67 20.95 25.45
CA MET A 1 6.88 21.29 24.65
C MET A 1 6.74 20.48 23.37
N GLY A 2 6.53 21.14 22.23
CA GLY A 2 6.47 20.43 20.95
C GLY A 2 7.85 19.83 20.67
N ASP A 3 7.91 18.51 20.48
CA ASP A 3 9.12 17.85 20.05
C ASP A 3 9.62 18.53 18.77
N ASN A 4 10.86 19.01 18.81
CA ASN A 4 11.48 19.55 17.61
C ASN A 4 11.78 18.40 16.63
N LEU A 5 10.88 18.19 15.66
CA LEU A 5 10.98 17.10 14.68
C LEU A 5 11.96 17.40 13.52
N GLU A 6 12.60 18.59 13.53
CA GLU A 6 13.52 19.01 12.45
C GLU A 6 14.77 18.10 12.36
N HIS A 7 15.22 17.51 13.47
CA HIS A 7 16.33 16.57 13.48
C HIS A 7 16.07 15.33 12.59
N LEU A 8 14.82 14.98 12.33
CA LEU A 8 14.45 13.83 11.50
C LEU A 8 14.86 14.01 10.03
N ARG A 9 15.10 15.24 9.58
CA ARG A 9 15.60 15.54 8.22
C ARG A 9 16.99 14.97 7.94
N GLN A 10 17.73 14.60 8.98
CA GLN A 10 19.05 13.93 8.83
C GLN A 10 18.93 12.53 8.17
N TRP A 11 17.71 11.96 8.09
CA TRP A 11 17.46 10.72 7.38
C TRP A 11 17.32 10.88 5.86
N ILE A 12 17.15 12.12 5.35
CA ILE A 12 17.06 12.38 3.91
C ILE A 12 18.35 11.93 3.22
N GLY A 13 18.19 11.20 2.11
CA GLY A 13 19.31 10.62 1.35
C GLY A 13 19.80 9.28 1.90
N ARG A 14 19.28 8.79 3.04
CA ARG A 14 19.63 7.46 3.55
C ARG A 14 19.17 6.39 2.58
N LYS A 15 20.04 5.41 2.34
CA LYS A 15 19.80 4.31 1.39
C LYS A 15 19.92 2.95 2.05
N GLU A 16 19.15 2.01 1.54
CA GLU A 16 19.33 0.57 1.78
C GLU A 16 19.10 -0.20 0.47
N HIS A 17 19.51 -1.45 0.43
CA HIS A 17 19.26 -2.30 -0.72
C HIS A 17 18.96 -3.73 -0.28
N MET A 18 18.13 -4.40 -1.06
CA MET A 18 17.80 -5.81 -0.92
C MET A 18 17.88 -6.50 -2.28
N ASN A 19 18.23 -7.78 -2.27
CA ASN A 19 18.19 -8.63 -3.45
C ASN A 19 17.15 -9.73 -3.23
N ASP A 20 16.48 -10.12 -4.30
CA ASP A 20 15.49 -11.20 -4.26
C ASP A 20 15.43 -11.93 -5.61
N LEU A 21 14.65 -13.01 -5.65
CA LEU A 21 14.37 -13.81 -6.83
C LEU A 21 12.86 -13.84 -7.07
N ALA A 22 12.42 -13.45 -8.26
CA ALA A 22 11.01 -13.55 -8.63
C ALA A 22 10.62 -15.03 -8.79
N THR A 23 10.06 -15.63 -7.72
CA THR A 23 9.57 -17.00 -7.72
C THR A 23 8.06 -17.07 -8.01
N ALA A 24 7.56 -18.18 -8.53
CA ALA A 24 6.16 -18.33 -8.93
C ALA A 24 5.19 -18.40 -7.73
N TRP A 25 5.64 -18.92 -6.58
CA TRP A 25 4.75 -19.22 -5.46
C TRP A 25 4.03 -17.96 -4.89
N PRO A 26 4.70 -16.82 -4.62
CA PRO A 26 4.02 -15.63 -4.11
C PRO A 26 2.92 -15.13 -5.06
N ALA A 27 3.17 -15.20 -6.37
CA ALA A 27 2.18 -14.81 -7.38
C ALA A 27 0.98 -15.76 -7.42
N ALA A 28 1.19 -17.07 -7.32
CA ALA A 28 0.12 -18.06 -7.22
C ALA A 28 -0.71 -17.87 -5.95
N ALA A 29 -0.05 -17.61 -4.81
CA ALA A 29 -0.72 -17.36 -3.54
C ALA A 29 -1.52 -16.04 -3.53
N MET A 30 -1.02 -14.99 -4.21
CA MET A 30 -1.77 -13.74 -4.40
C MET A 30 -2.99 -13.95 -5.31
N SER A 31 -2.85 -14.68 -6.41
CA SER A 31 -3.97 -15.04 -7.30
C SER A 31 -5.08 -15.74 -6.51
N ALA A 32 -4.72 -16.74 -5.69
CA ALA A 32 -5.65 -17.45 -4.81
C ALA A 32 -6.26 -16.53 -3.72
N THR A 33 -5.50 -15.55 -3.21
CA THR A 33 -6.01 -14.59 -2.22
C THR A 33 -7.04 -13.63 -2.81
N LEU A 34 -6.87 -13.27 -4.08
CA LEU A 34 -7.80 -12.41 -4.83
C LEU A 34 -8.94 -13.19 -5.52
N ASP A 35 -9.08 -14.48 -5.21
CA ASP A 35 -10.07 -15.39 -5.84
C ASP A 35 -10.02 -15.34 -7.38
N ARG A 36 -8.80 -15.39 -7.92
CA ARG A 36 -8.56 -15.42 -9.36
C ARG A 36 -8.27 -16.84 -9.82
N HIS A 37 -8.73 -17.15 -11.01
CA HIS A 37 -8.46 -18.43 -11.69
C HIS A 37 -7.42 -18.25 -12.80
N ASP A 38 -6.35 -17.50 -12.50
CA ASP A 38 -5.25 -17.31 -13.44
C ASP A 38 -4.48 -18.63 -13.65
N ALA A 39 -3.97 -18.84 -14.84
CA ALA A 39 -3.03 -19.93 -15.08
C ALA A 39 -1.78 -19.76 -14.21
N PRO A 40 -1.19 -20.85 -13.68
CA PRO A 40 0.07 -20.76 -12.96
C PRO A 40 1.16 -20.10 -13.80
N LEU A 41 1.92 -19.20 -13.19
CA LEU A 41 3.06 -18.55 -13.84
C LEU A 41 4.26 -19.52 -13.86
N ASN A 42 4.91 -19.61 -15.01
CA ASN A 42 6.12 -20.39 -15.26
C ASN A 42 7.33 -19.46 -15.42
N ASP A 43 8.53 -20.03 -15.48
CA ASP A 43 9.74 -19.28 -15.75
C ASP A 43 9.60 -18.46 -17.04
N GLY A 44 9.94 -17.19 -16.97
CA GLY A 44 9.80 -16.23 -18.07
C GLY A 44 8.46 -15.52 -18.16
N ASP A 45 7.41 -15.97 -17.47
CA ASP A 45 6.13 -15.27 -17.42
C ASP A 45 6.23 -14.01 -16.55
N ALA A 46 5.55 -12.94 -16.97
CA ALA A 46 5.54 -11.68 -16.24
C ALA A 46 4.65 -11.76 -14.99
N ILE A 47 5.14 -11.26 -13.87
CA ILE A 47 4.29 -11.02 -12.71
C ILE A 47 3.41 -9.78 -12.96
N PRO A 48 2.16 -9.75 -12.45
CA PRO A 48 1.29 -8.59 -12.57
C PRO A 48 1.87 -7.33 -11.90
N GLU A 49 1.50 -6.16 -12.43
CA GLU A 49 1.89 -4.87 -11.87
C GLU A 49 1.46 -4.75 -10.41
N GLY A 50 2.34 -4.22 -9.57
CA GLY A 50 2.14 -4.09 -8.12
C GLY A 50 2.50 -5.36 -7.31
N TRP A 51 2.62 -6.53 -7.96
CA TRP A 51 2.95 -7.77 -7.23
C TRP A 51 4.43 -7.89 -6.88
N HIS A 52 5.28 -6.94 -7.27
CA HIS A 52 6.65 -6.83 -6.75
C HIS A 52 6.70 -6.63 -5.23
N TRP A 53 5.61 -6.17 -4.58
CA TRP A 53 5.48 -6.09 -3.12
C TRP A 53 5.47 -7.45 -2.40
N LEU A 54 5.30 -8.55 -3.13
CA LEU A 54 5.39 -9.93 -2.60
C LEU A 54 6.83 -10.39 -2.38
N TYR A 55 7.77 -9.58 -2.77
CA TYR A 55 9.20 -9.83 -2.71
C TYR A 55 9.88 -8.75 -1.87
N PHE A 56 11.18 -8.91 -1.62
CA PHE A 56 11.96 -7.99 -0.78
C PHE A 56 11.39 -7.81 0.63
N LEU A 57 10.92 -8.90 1.22
CA LEU A 57 10.26 -8.89 2.52
C LEU A 57 11.28 -8.60 3.63
N GLU A 58 10.97 -7.61 4.47
CA GLU A 58 11.79 -7.25 5.62
C GLU A 58 11.58 -8.27 6.75
N THR A 59 12.64 -9.00 7.12
CA THR A 59 12.61 -10.09 8.11
C THR A 59 13.17 -9.63 9.46
N ALA A 60 12.52 -8.69 10.12
CA ALA A 60 12.91 -8.28 11.47
C ALA A 60 12.67 -9.42 12.46
N PRO A 61 13.64 -9.75 13.36
CA PRO A 61 13.40 -10.70 14.45
C PRO A 61 12.23 -10.28 15.34
N ALA A 62 11.51 -11.24 15.92
CA ALA A 62 10.36 -10.95 16.80
C ALA A 62 10.70 -10.02 17.98
N SER A 63 11.92 -10.10 18.52
CA SER A 63 12.42 -9.20 19.57
C SER A 63 12.61 -7.74 19.11
N GLU A 64 12.67 -7.50 17.80
CA GLU A 64 12.81 -6.18 17.18
C GLU A 64 11.47 -5.59 16.71
N LEU A 65 10.35 -6.26 17.00
CA LEU A 65 9.03 -5.71 16.74
C LEU A 65 8.61 -4.73 17.85
N ALA A 66 7.95 -3.66 17.42
CA ALA A 66 7.27 -2.72 18.32
C ALA A 66 5.89 -3.26 18.75
N HIS A 67 5.24 -2.58 19.68
CA HIS A 67 3.94 -2.98 20.20
C HIS A 67 2.84 -3.09 19.12
N ASP A 68 2.93 -2.29 18.08
CA ASP A 68 2.01 -2.30 16.94
C ASP A 68 2.26 -3.43 15.92
N GLY A 69 3.33 -4.21 16.10
CA GLY A 69 3.74 -5.30 15.22
C GLY A 69 4.69 -4.90 14.09
N HIS A 70 4.99 -3.62 13.91
CA HIS A 70 6.02 -3.19 12.96
C HIS A 70 7.43 -3.35 13.55
N PRO A 71 8.49 -3.43 12.71
CA PRO A 71 9.85 -3.26 13.17
C PRO A 71 10.02 -1.96 13.96
N LYS A 72 10.85 -1.98 15.01
CA LYS A 72 11.17 -0.80 15.82
C LYS A 72 11.70 0.32 14.96
N ARG A 73 11.34 1.55 15.33
CA ARG A 73 11.71 2.76 14.60
C ARG A 73 13.18 3.12 14.79
N GLY A 74 13.76 3.90 13.86
CA GLY A 74 15.16 4.36 13.93
C GLY A 74 16.13 3.47 13.15
N GLY A 75 15.65 2.43 12.48
CA GLY A 75 16.38 1.69 11.46
C GLY A 75 16.55 2.51 10.19
N PHE A 76 16.11 1.99 9.05
CA PHE A 76 16.11 2.74 7.79
C PHE A 76 15.22 3.99 7.88
N LEU A 77 13.97 3.83 8.32
CA LEU A 77 13.05 4.96 8.52
C LEU A 77 13.41 5.78 9.77
N PRO A 78 13.12 7.11 9.76
CA PRO A 78 13.43 7.98 10.89
C PRO A 78 12.68 7.57 12.18
N PRO A 79 13.27 7.84 13.37
CA PRO A 79 12.68 7.51 14.66
C PRO A 79 11.56 8.49 15.04
N VAL A 80 10.53 8.58 14.24
CA VAL A 80 9.38 9.45 14.50
C VAL A 80 8.66 9.00 15.75
N THR A 81 8.45 9.89 16.72
CA THR A 81 7.81 9.58 18.01
C THR A 81 6.29 9.57 17.94
N LEU A 82 5.68 10.15 16.88
CA LEU A 82 4.23 10.17 16.71
C LEU A 82 3.66 8.74 16.63
N PRO A 83 2.60 8.43 17.40
CA PRO A 83 2.19 7.04 17.63
C PRO A 83 1.69 6.31 16.38
N ARG A 84 0.93 6.99 15.52
CA ARG A 84 0.31 6.36 14.36
C ARG A 84 1.15 6.48 13.11
N ARG A 85 1.37 5.34 12.43
CA ARG A 85 1.99 5.26 11.11
C ARG A 85 0.97 4.75 10.09
N MET A 86 0.81 5.47 8.98
CA MET A 86 -0.20 5.17 7.98
C MET A 86 0.41 5.19 6.57
N TRP A 87 -0.09 4.34 5.71
CA TRP A 87 0.12 4.39 4.27
C TRP A 87 -0.70 5.54 3.69
N ALA A 88 -0.06 6.62 3.24
CA ALA A 88 -0.76 7.81 2.77
C ALA A 88 -1.06 7.78 1.27
N GLY A 89 -0.19 7.16 0.49
CA GLY A 89 -0.30 7.08 -0.97
C GLY A 89 1.03 6.77 -1.61
N GLY A 90 1.11 6.96 -2.92
CA GLY A 90 2.34 6.75 -3.66
C GLY A 90 2.17 6.86 -5.17
N ARG A 91 3.27 6.66 -5.87
CA ARG A 91 3.40 6.73 -7.33
C ARG A 91 4.20 5.54 -7.79
N LEU A 92 3.68 4.83 -8.77
CA LEU A 92 4.31 3.68 -9.39
C LEU A 92 4.57 3.97 -10.87
N ASP A 93 5.77 3.69 -11.34
CA ASP A 93 6.18 3.74 -12.75
C ASP A 93 6.71 2.37 -13.15
N PHE A 94 5.92 1.63 -13.93
CA PHE A 94 6.26 0.29 -14.43
C PHE A 94 6.93 0.41 -15.79
N ARG A 95 8.26 0.28 -15.81
CA ARG A 95 9.08 0.50 -17.02
C ARG A 95 9.28 -0.76 -17.84
N ARG A 96 9.37 -1.90 -17.19
CA ARG A 96 9.39 -3.22 -17.81
C ARG A 96 8.73 -4.25 -16.88
N PRO A 97 8.17 -5.33 -17.44
CA PRO A 97 7.68 -6.44 -16.62
C PRO A 97 8.85 -7.14 -15.91
N ILE A 98 8.61 -7.56 -14.66
CA ILE A 98 9.46 -8.51 -13.93
C ILE A 98 8.97 -9.91 -14.26
N LYS A 99 9.87 -10.84 -14.56
CA LYS A 99 9.54 -12.20 -14.95
C LYS A 99 9.95 -13.21 -13.89
N ILE A 100 9.18 -14.28 -13.78
CA ILE A 100 9.55 -15.43 -12.93
C ILE A 100 10.93 -15.94 -13.35
N GLY A 101 11.78 -16.23 -12.35
CA GLY A 101 13.18 -16.63 -12.53
C GLY A 101 14.20 -15.49 -12.55
N GLU A 102 13.75 -14.23 -12.64
CA GLU A 102 14.66 -13.08 -12.66
C GLU A 102 15.17 -12.73 -11.26
N ARG A 103 16.48 -12.46 -11.15
CA ARG A 103 17.09 -11.87 -9.96
C ARG A 103 16.85 -10.37 -9.96
N MET A 104 16.34 -9.88 -8.86
CA MET A 104 15.98 -8.48 -8.68
C MET A 104 16.83 -7.82 -7.59
N ARG A 105 17.07 -6.53 -7.71
CA ARG A 105 17.61 -5.66 -6.67
C ARG A 105 16.66 -4.49 -6.44
N ARG A 106 16.30 -4.23 -5.19
CA ARG A 106 15.61 -3.01 -4.76
C ARG A 106 16.61 -2.11 -4.05
N GLU A 107 16.73 -0.86 -4.50
CA GLU A 107 17.34 0.23 -3.75
C GLU A 107 16.23 1.12 -3.21
N SER A 108 16.26 1.40 -1.91
CA SER A 108 15.34 2.30 -1.23
C SER A 108 16.10 3.55 -0.79
N GLU A 109 15.53 4.74 -1.01
CA GLU A 109 16.10 6.03 -0.64
C GLU A 109 15.04 6.92 0.00
N ILE A 110 15.34 7.52 1.15
CA ILE A 110 14.47 8.52 1.76
C ILE A 110 14.64 9.85 1.01
N LEU A 111 13.60 10.26 0.28
CA LEU A 111 13.62 11.48 -0.52
C LEU A 111 13.30 12.71 0.30
N SER A 112 12.36 12.62 1.22
CA SER A 112 11.93 13.73 2.05
C SER A 112 11.48 13.28 3.43
N VAL A 113 11.64 14.16 4.40
CA VAL A 113 11.08 14.09 5.75
C VAL A 113 10.53 15.46 6.05
N GLU A 114 9.20 15.60 6.13
CA GLU A 114 8.52 16.87 6.28
C GLU A 114 7.65 16.90 7.53
N PRO A 115 8.15 17.44 8.63
CA PRO A 115 7.34 17.75 9.80
C PRO A 115 6.34 18.87 9.47
N LYS A 116 5.09 18.69 9.90
CA LYS A 116 4.02 19.70 9.79
C LYS A 116 3.28 19.77 11.09
N SER A 117 2.98 20.98 11.56
CA SER A 117 2.16 21.22 12.74
C SER A 117 0.95 22.06 12.37
N GLY A 118 -0.21 21.71 12.84
CA GLY A 118 -1.45 22.40 12.52
C GLY A 118 -2.55 22.17 13.56
N LYS A 119 -3.75 22.66 13.29
CA LYS A 119 -4.91 22.53 14.18
C LYS A 119 -5.28 21.07 14.51
N SER A 120 -4.92 20.12 13.65
CA SER A 120 -5.18 18.68 13.80
C SER A 120 -4.02 17.89 14.47
N GLY A 121 -3.05 18.58 15.08
CA GLY A 121 -1.87 18.00 15.70
C GLY A 121 -0.64 18.01 14.82
N ASN A 122 0.35 17.23 15.23
CA ASN A 122 1.60 17.06 14.50
C ASN A 122 1.49 15.94 13.46
N LEU A 123 2.14 16.17 12.32
CA LEU A 123 2.28 15.21 11.24
C LEU A 123 3.75 15.17 10.81
N VAL A 124 4.23 13.99 10.42
CA VAL A 124 5.51 13.85 9.71
C VAL A 124 5.24 13.04 8.46
N PHE A 125 5.52 13.62 7.30
CA PHE A 125 5.49 12.90 6.02
C PHE A 125 6.88 12.41 5.70
N VAL A 126 7.00 11.15 5.31
CA VAL A 126 8.24 10.55 4.82
C VAL A 126 7.96 9.96 3.45
N THR A 127 8.69 10.42 2.44
CA THR A 127 8.63 9.84 1.09
C THR A 127 9.86 8.97 0.88
N VAL A 128 9.63 7.70 0.56
CA VAL A 128 10.67 6.73 0.22
C VAL A 128 10.54 6.38 -1.26
N ARG A 129 11.65 6.46 -2.01
CA ARG A 129 11.73 5.91 -3.36
C ARG A 129 12.30 4.51 -3.30
N HIS A 130 11.62 3.57 -3.94
CA HIS A 130 12.12 2.23 -4.20
C HIS A 130 12.37 2.08 -5.71
N THR A 131 13.60 1.72 -6.08
CA THR A 131 13.96 1.42 -7.46
C THR A 131 14.26 -0.07 -7.56
N VAL A 132 13.41 -0.78 -8.31
CA VAL A 132 13.62 -2.22 -8.59
C VAL A 132 14.31 -2.37 -9.94
N THR A 133 15.45 -3.06 -9.94
CA THR A 133 16.22 -3.36 -11.15
C THR A 133 16.33 -4.86 -11.36
N VAL A 134 16.40 -5.24 -12.63
CA VAL A 134 16.72 -6.59 -13.10
C VAL A 134 17.91 -6.48 -14.04
N GLY A 135 19.03 -7.07 -13.65
CA GLY A 135 20.30 -6.77 -14.33
C GLY A 135 20.63 -5.28 -14.23
N HIS A 136 20.75 -4.61 -15.39
CA HIS A 136 21.02 -3.17 -15.47
C HIS A 136 19.77 -2.32 -15.79
N GLU A 137 18.61 -2.95 -15.97
CA GLU A 137 17.39 -2.28 -16.36
C GLU A 137 16.51 -1.97 -15.15
N THR A 138 16.00 -0.74 -15.08
CA THR A 138 14.98 -0.37 -14.09
C THR A 138 13.64 -0.97 -14.51
N ALA A 139 13.08 -1.82 -13.66
CA ALA A 139 11.78 -2.45 -13.87
C ALA A 139 10.65 -1.62 -13.27
N VAL A 140 10.81 -1.17 -12.01
CA VAL A 140 9.80 -0.37 -11.30
C VAL A 140 10.49 0.76 -10.57
N VAL A 141 9.87 1.95 -10.61
CA VAL A 141 10.16 3.05 -9.68
C VAL A 141 8.90 3.32 -8.88
N GLU A 142 9.00 3.22 -7.59
CA GLU A 142 7.92 3.50 -6.65
C GLU A 142 8.32 4.64 -5.73
N GLU A 143 7.42 5.59 -5.50
CA GLU A 143 7.52 6.54 -4.39
C GLU A 143 6.37 6.25 -3.42
N HIS A 144 6.73 5.94 -2.20
CA HIS A 144 5.81 5.58 -1.12
C HIS A 144 5.75 6.71 -0.10
N ASP A 145 4.56 7.26 0.11
CA ASP A 145 4.31 8.30 1.10
C ASP A 145 3.79 7.68 2.39
N ILE A 146 4.58 7.80 3.44
CA ILE A 146 4.25 7.38 4.80
C ILE A 146 3.87 8.64 5.59
N VAL A 147 2.78 8.60 6.36
CA VAL A 147 2.43 9.65 7.30
C VAL A 147 2.44 9.13 8.73
N TYR A 148 3.14 9.85 9.59
CA TYR A 148 3.06 9.68 11.03
C TYR A 148 2.21 10.80 11.61
N ARG A 149 1.38 10.50 12.61
CA ARG A 149 0.48 11.49 13.21
C ARG A 149 0.21 11.21 14.68
N ASP A 150 -0.25 12.24 15.37
CA ASP A 150 -0.81 12.09 16.71
C ASP A 150 -2.04 11.17 16.70
N ALA A 151 -2.31 10.53 17.83
CA ALA A 151 -3.58 9.86 18.04
C ALA A 151 -4.72 10.87 17.95
N PRO A 152 -5.87 10.52 17.34
CA PRO A 152 -7.01 11.41 17.33
C PRO A 152 -7.51 11.65 18.74
N THR A 153 -7.96 12.85 19.03
CA THR A 153 -8.63 13.16 20.29
C THR A 153 -9.93 12.33 20.37
N PRO A 154 -10.16 11.58 21.45
CA PRO A 154 -11.40 10.84 21.63
C PRO A 154 -12.63 11.75 21.43
N GLY A 155 -13.63 11.25 20.69
CA GLY A 155 -14.85 12.00 20.40
C GLY A 155 -14.75 13.04 19.26
N THR A 156 -13.59 13.20 18.62
CA THR A 156 -13.47 14.03 17.43
C THR A 156 -14.30 13.43 16.28
N PRO A 157 -15.26 14.19 15.72
CA PRO A 157 -16.05 13.70 14.59
C PRO A 157 -15.14 13.35 13.40
N THR A 158 -15.39 12.20 12.80
CA THR A 158 -14.74 11.86 11.53
C THR A 158 -15.25 12.81 10.45
N PRO A 159 -14.38 13.48 9.69
CA PRO A 159 -14.81 14.32 8.59
C PRO A 159 -15.71 13.54 7.62
N PRO A 160 -16.72 14.19 7.00
CA PRO A 160 -17.56 13.55 6.00
C PRO A 160 -16.69 12.99 4.87
N GLY A 161 -16.97 11.73 4.49
CA GLY A 161 -16.22 11.07 3.41
C GLY A 161 -16.49 11.74 2.05
N LYS A 162 -15.55 11.58 1.14
CA LYS A 162 -15.72 12.01 -0.26
C LYS A 162 -16.51 10.92 -1.02
N PRO A 163 -17.67 11.20 -1.60
CA PRO A 163 -18.42 10.22 -2.38
C PRO A 163 -17.60 9.71 -3.59
N ALA A 164 -17.75 8.43 -3.90
CA ALA A 164 -17.20 7.86 -5.12
C ALA A 164 -17.94 8.39 -6.35
N PRO A 165 -17.27 8.49 -7.52
CA PRO A 165 -17.93 8.90 -8.76
C PRO A 165 -19.11 7.96 -9.09
N ALA A 166 -20.20 8.56 -9.56
CA ALA A 166 -21.35 7.78 -10.03
C ALA A 166 -21.05 7.07 -11.36
N ASN A 167 -21.78 5.99 -11.65
CA ASN A 167 -21.75 5.26 -12.92
C ASN A 167 -20.35 4.80 -13.36
N PRO A 168 -19.62 4.04 -12.54
CA PRO A 168 -18.36 3.45 -12.95
C PRO A 168 -18.57 2.55 -14.18
N LYS A 169 -17.63 2.58 -15.11
CA LYS A 169 -17.62 1.70 -16.29
C LYS A 169 -17.01 0.33 -15.96
N TRP A 170 -16.04 0.32 -15.06
CA TRP A 170 -15.41 -0.88 -14.52
C TRP A 170 -15.85 -1.06 -13.09
N GLN A 171 -16.21 -2.28 -12.73
CA GLN A 171 -16.66 -2.59 -11.37
C GLN A 171 -16.19 -3.98 -10.95
N HIS A 172 -15.78 -4.08 -9.72
CA HIS A 172 -15.52 -5.33 -9.04
C HIS A 172 -15.92 -5.19 -7.57
N GLN A 173 -16.33 -6.28 -6.93
CA GLN A 173 -16.73 -6.29 -5.52
C GLN A 173 -15.92 -7.34 -4.79
N VAL A 174 -15.42 -6.97 -3.62
CA VAL A 174 -14.64 -7.83 -2.75
C VAL A 174 -15.23 -7.76 -1.35
N MET A 175 -15.24 -8.90 -0.65
CA MET A 175 -15.51 -8.97 0.77
C MET A 175 -14.20 -9.27 1.48
N PRO A 176 -13.47 -8.26 1.98
CA PRO A 176 -12.22 -8.49 2.69
C PRO A 176 -12.53 -9.06 4.07
N ASP A 177 -12.52 -10.38 4.16
CA ASP A 177 -12.69 -11.12 5.42
C ASP A 177 -11.35 -11.31 6.14
N GLU A 178 -11.40 -11.90 7.33
CA GLU A 178 -10.22 -12.18 8.14
C GLU A 178 -9.23 -13.09 7.40
N ALA A 179 -9.72 -14.04 6.59
CA ALA A 179 -8.86 -14.94 5.84
C ALA A 179 -8.09 -14.22 4.74
N MET A 180 -8.73 -13.29 4.03
CA MET A 180 -8.06 -12.45 3.03
C MET A 180 -7.01 -11.55 3.68
N LEU A 181 -7.35 -10.87 4.79
CA LEU A 181 -6.40 -10.00 5.49
C LEU A 181 -5.20 -10.79 6.03
N PHE A 182 -5.44 -11.96 6.63
CA PHE A 182 -4.36 -12.84 7.10
C PHE A 182 -3.45 -13.30 5.96
N ARG A 183 -4.03 -13.80 4.84
CA ARG A 183 -3.24 -14.23 3.68
C ARG A 183 -2.41 -13.10 3.11
N TYR A 184 -2.99 -11.89 2.99
CA TYR A 184 -2.26 -10.75 2.48
C TYR A 184 -1.13 -10.33 3.43
N SER A 185 -1.39 -10.24 4.75
CA SER A 185 -0.36 -10.00 5.76
C SER A 185 0.79 -11.01 5.67
N ALA A 186 0.47 -12.31 5.51
CA ALA A 186 1.47 -13.35 5.36
C ALA A 186 2.30 -13.20 4.08
N LEU A 187 1.66 -12.85 2.96
CA LEU A 187 2.30 -12.67 1.66
C LEU A 187 3.30 -11.51 1.63
N ILE A 188 3.02 -10.43 2.36
CA ILE A 188 3.92 -9.27 2.44
C ILE A 188 4.71 -9.22 3.76
N PHE A 189 4.66 -10.28 4.55
CA PHE A 189 5.28 -10.43 5.88
C PHE A 189 4.98 -9.25 6.82
N ASN A 190 3.75 -8.75 6.81
CA ASN A 190 3.32 -7.59 7.59
C ASN A 190 2.59 -8.02 8.87
N ALA A 191 3.21 -7.77 10.01
CA ALA A 191 2.66 -8.09 11.33
C ALA A 191 1.95 -6.91 12.01
N HIS A 192 1.56 -5.85 11.29
CA HIS A 192 0.84 -4.73 11.89
C HIS A 192 -0.51 -5.19 12.44
N ARG A 193 -0.70 -5.02 13.74
CA ARG A 193 -1.82 -5.57 14.52
C ARG A 193 -3.20 -5.10 14.04
N ILE A 194 -3.30 -3.92 13.42
CA ILE A 194 -4.58 -3.41 12.90
C ILE A 194 -5.22 -4.32 11.84
N HIS A 195 -4.47 -5.25 11.26
CA HIS A 195 -4.96 -6.14 10.20
C HIS A 195 -5.44 -7.51 10.72
N TYR A 196 -5.14 -7.87 11.99
CA TYR A 196 -5.51 -9.19 12.53
C TYR A 196 -5.93 -9.19 14.00
N ASP A 197 -5.66 -8.12 14.77
CA ASP A 197 -5.99 -8.03 16.18
C ASP A 197 -7.14 -7.04 16.40
N LEU A 198 -8.36 -7.60 16.48
CA LEU A 198 -9.58 -6.80 16.60
C LEU A 198 -9.64 -6.03 17.93
N ASP A 199 -9.14 -6.62 19.01
CA ASP A 199 -9.07 -5.97 20.32
C ASP A 199 -8.14 -4.76 20.30
N TYR A 200 -6.97 -4.91 19.69
CA TYR A 200 -6.04 -3.82 19.48
C TYR A 200 -6.67 -2.69 18.66
N CYS A 201 -7.32 -3.03 17.53
CA CYS A 201 -8.01 -2.05 16.70
C CYS A 201 -9.02 -1.22 17.50
N ARG A 202 -9.83 -1.88 18.32
CA ARG A 202 -10.92 -1.23 19.07
C ARG A 202 -10.43 -0.46 20.28
N LYS A 203 -9.54 -1.06 21.07
CA LYS A 203 -9.15 -0.53 22.39
C LYS A 203 -8.01 0.50 22.30
N GLU A 204 -7.07 0.31 21.36
CA GLU A 204 -5.89 1.17 21.26
C GLU A 204 -5.95 2.11 20.06
N GLU A 205 -6.43 1.62 18.91
CA GLU A 205 -6.52 2.44 17.69
C GLU A 205 -7.88 3.16 17.54
N GLY A 206 -8.92 2.71 18.25
CA GLY A 206 -10.25 3.31 18.20
C GLY A 206 -11.01 3.06 16.89
N TYR A 207 -10.60 2.03 16.11
CA TYR A 207 -11.31 1.62 14.91
C TYR A 207 -12.45 0.65 15.23
N PRO A 208 -13.55 0.64 14.47
CA PRO A 208 -14.66 -0.29 14.70
C PRO A 208 -14.34 -1.74 14.33
N GLY A 209 -13.35 -1.97 13.46
CA GLY A 209 -12.99 -3.27 12.91
C GLY A 209 -11.54 -3.34 12.45
N LEU A 210 -11.12 -4.50 11.95
CA LEU A 210 -9.80 -4.66 11.33
C LEU A 210 -9.72 -3.79 10.07
N ILE A 211 -8.56 -3.20 9.85
CA ILE A 211 -8.30 -2.32 8.71
C ILE A 211 -7.87 -3.15 7.50
N VAL A 212 -8.46 -2.87 6.35
CA VAL A 212 -7.98 -3.39 5.06
C VAL A 212 -6.68 -2.69 4.70
N HIS A 213 -5.64 -3.46 4.40
CA HIS A 213 -4.32 -2.92 4.06
C HIS A 213 -4.39 -1.89 2.92
N GLY A 214 -3.67 -0.79 3.05
CA GLY A 214 -3.50 0.18 1.96
C GLY A 214 -2.96 -0.47 0.68
N PRO A 215 -1.84 -1.22 0.75
CA PRO A 215 -1.31 -1.92 -0.43
C PRO A 215 -2.27 -2.99 -0.99
N LEU A 216 -3.12 -3.66 -0.19
CA LEU A 216 -4.16 -4.55 -0.73
C LEU A 216 -5.19 -3.76 -1.55
N GLN A 217 -5.64 -2.60 -1.06
CA GLN A 217 -6.55 -1.76 -1.83
C GLN A 217 -5.90 -1.30 -3.14
N THR A 218 -4.62 -0.91 -3.12
CA THR A 218 -3.87 -0.53 -4.34
C THR A 218 -3.75 -1.73 -5.29
N THR A 219 -3.49 -2.93 -4.77
CA THR A 219 -3.50 -4.18 -5.55
C THR A 219 -4.85 -4.41 -6.23
N LEU A 220 -5.96 -4.15 -5.53
CA LEU A 220 -7.31 -4.26 -6.10
C LEU A 220 -7.58 -3.22 -7.21
N LEU A 221 -7.02 -2.00 -7.10
CA LEU A 221 -7.10 -1.01 -8.18
C LEU A 221 -6.37 -1.48 -9.45
N LEU A 222 -5.16 -2.02 -9.28
CA LEU A 222 -4.37 -2.59 -10.38
C LEU A 222 -5.05 -3.83 -10.98
N ASP A 223 -5.64 -4.69 -10.12
CA ASP A 223 -6.40 -5.86 -10.56
C ASP A 223 -7.64 -5.47 -11.37
N LEU A 224 -8.36 -4.41 -10.98
CA LEU A 224 -9.46 -3.87 -11.77
C LEU A 224 -8.99 -3.46 -13.18
N CYS A 225 -7.85 -2.77 -13.28
CA CYS A 225 -7.27 -2.41 -14.57
C CYS A 225 -6.92 -3.65 -15.38
N ARG A 226 -6.27 -4.65 -14.79
CA ARG A 226 -5.92 -5.92 -15.44
C ARG A 226 -7.15 -6.69 -15.95
N ARG A 227 -8.32 -6.53 -15.32
CA ARG A 227 -9.58 -7.15 -15.77
C ARG A 227 -10.21 -6.46 -16.97
N HIS A 228 -9.99 -5.16 -17.13
CA HIS A 228 -10.80 -4.34 -18.03
C HIS A 228 -9.98 -3.60 -19.09
N ALA A 229 -8.73 -3.26 -18.83
CA ALA A 229 -7.91 -2.51 -19.77
C ALA A 229 -7.31 -3.42 -20.85
N ALA A 230 -7.19 -2.90 -22.08
CA ALA A 230 -6.55 -3.59 -23.17
C ALA A 230 -5.00 -3.54 -23.13
N LYS A 231 -4.45 -2.63 -22.33
CA LYS A 231 -3.01 -2.41 -22.20
C LYS A 231 -2.59 -2.55 -20.73
N PRO A 232 -1.34 -2.95 -20.46
CA PRO A 232 -0.81 -2.99 -19.11
C PRO A 232 -0.72 -1.59 -18.51
N VAL A 233 -0.78 -1.52 -17.19
CA VAL A 233 -0.58 -0.26 -16.45
C VAL A 233 0.88 0.16 -16.54
N ARG A 234 1.11 1.41 -16.94
CA ARG A 234 2.45 2.03 -16.98
C ARG A 234 2.70 2.89 -15.77
N LYS A 235 1.69 3.63 -15.31
CA LYS A 235 1.81 4.46 -14.12
C LYS A 235 0.54 4.40 -13.28
N LEU A 236 0.72 4.50 -11.99
CA LEU A 236 -0.37 4.68 -11.02
C LEU A 236 0.04 5.72 -9.98
N ASP A 237 -0.74 6.78 -9.86
CA ASP A 237 -0.74 7.67 -8.71
C ASP A 237 -1.92 7.31 -7.83
N TYR A 238 -1.70 7.08 -6.52
CA TYR A 238 -2.77 6.69 -5.62
C TYR A 238 -2.67 7.38 -4.27
N ARG A 239 -3.82 7.52 -3.61
CA ARG A 239 -3.93 8.16 -2.30
C ARG A 239 -4.95 7.44 -1.43
N ALA A 240 -4.57 7.12 -0.20
CA ALA A 240 -5.48 6.71 0.85
C ALA A 240 -6.30 7.91 1.33
N VAL A 241 -7.62 7.75 1.42
CA VAL A 241 -8.58 8.81 1.76
C VAL A 241 -9.23 8.54 3.11
N SER A 242 -9.71 7.30 3.30
CA SER A 242 -10.33 6.86 4.56
C SER A 242 -10.07 5.36 4.78
N PRO A 243 -10.15 4.88 6.04
CA PRO A 243 -10.01 3.46 6.29
C PRO A 243 -11.15 2.66 5.66
N ALA A 244 -10.83 1.45 5.18
CA ALA A 244 -11.80 0.41 4.83
C ALA A 244 -11.69 -0.72 5.87
N PHE A 245 -12.82 -1.34 6.20
CA PHE A 245 -12.89 -2.33 7.27
C PHE A 245 -13.18 -3.73 6.73
N HIS A 246 -12.71 -4.74 7.48
CA HIS A 246 -13.02 -6.14 7.18
C HIS A 246 -14.52 -6.40 7.33
N ASN A 247 -14.98 -7.46 6.67
CA ASN A 247 -16.40 -7.89 6.67
C ASN A 247 -17.37 -6.80 6.18
N GLU A 248 -16.85 -5.76 5.54
CA GLU A 248 -17.62 -4.76 4.83
C GLU A 248 -17.39 -4.90 3.33
N LYS A 249 -18.46 -4.81 2.56
CA LYS A 249 -18.40 -4.88 1.10
C LYS A 249 -17.55 -3.74 0.55
N LEU A 250 -16.42 -4.07 -0.07
CA LEU A 250 -15.54 -3.12 -0.73
C LEU A 250 -15.83 -3.13 -2.24
N SER A 251 -16.30 -2.00 -2.75
CA SER A 251 -16.52 -1.82 -4.18
C SER A 251 -15.28 -1.18 -4.80
N VAL A 252 -14.79 -1.77 -5.88
CA VAL A 252 -13.70 -1.25 -6.70
C VAL A 252 -14.29 -0.73 -8.00
N GLY A 253 -14.09 0.55 -8.28
CA GLY A 253 -14.68 1.22 -9.44
C GLY A 253 -13.64 1.88 -10.33
N GLY A 254 -13.99 2.06 -11.62
CA GLY A 254 -13.13 2.74 -12.57
C GLY A 254 -13.89 3.42 -13.68
N ILE A 255 -13.35 4.56 -14.16
CA ILE A 255 -13.81 5.30 -15.33
C ILE A 255 -12.61 5.51 -16.25
N PRO A 256 -12.52 4.79 -17.39
CA PRO A 256 -11.48 5.02 -18.39
C PRO A 256 -11.71 6.34 -19.12
N SER A 257 -10.63 6.96 -19.60
CA SER A 257 -10.69 8.05 -20.58
C SER A 257 -11.29 7.58 -21.90
N ALA A 258 -11.78 8.51 -22.71
CA ALA A 258 -12.43 8.18 -23.99
C ALA A 258 -11.48 7.48 -24.98
N ASP A 259 -10.20 7.80 -24.92
CA ASP A 259 -9.14 7.22 -25.76
C ASP A 259 -8.53 5.93 -25.18
N GLY A 260 -8.96 5.54 -23.98
CA GLY A 260 -8.43 4.37 -23.25
C GLY A 260 -6.98 4.50 -22.80
N ALA A 261 -6.39 5.70 -22.85
CA ALA A 261 -4.99 5.91 -22.43
C ALA A 261 -4.82 6.06 -20.91
N SER A 262 -5.90 6.32 -20.18
CA SER A 262 -5.89 6.50 -18.74
C SER A 262 -7.19 6.05 -18.09
N ALA A 263 -7.21 5.95 -16.76
CA ALA A 263 -8.43 5.74 -15.98
C ALA A 263 -8.34 6.39 -14.60
N GLN A 264 -9.50 6.85 -14.08
CA GLN A 264 -9.67 7.11 -12.66
C GLN A 264 -10.20 5.84 -11.99
N VAL A 265 -9.58 5.42 -10.89
CA VAL A 265 -9.94 4.20 -10.16
C VAL A 265 -10.07 4.50 -8.68
N TRP A 266 -10.91 3.74 -7.98
CA TRP A 266 -11.12 3.92 -6.54
C TRP A 266 -11.62 2.65 -5.86
N THR A 267 -11.44 2.59 -4.55
CA THR A 267 -12.18 1.70 -3.67
C THR A 267 -13.15 2.51 -2.82
N CYS A 268 -14.31 1.95 -2.49
CA CYS A 268 -15.25 2.56 -1.55
C CYS A 268 -15.96 1.49 -0.72
N GLY A 269 -16.21 1.83 0.54
CA GLY A 269 -16.97 1.01 1.48
C GLY A 269 -18.49 1.12 1.29
N PRO A 270 -19.29 0.52 2.19
CA PRO A 270 -20.76 0.48 2.07
C PRO A 270 -21.43 1.86 2.04
N SER A 271 -20.80 2.87 2.66
CA SER A 271 -21.30 4.26 2.64
C SER A 271 -21.18 4.93 1.27
N GLY A 272 -20.52 4.30 0.29
CA GLY A 272 -20.22 4.90 -1.01
C GLY A 272 -19.09 5.93 -0.99
N ASN A 273 -18.44 6.14 0.16
CA ASN A 273 -17.31 7.06 0.27
C ASN A 273 -15.99 6.39 -0.13
N ILE A 274 -15.13 7.16 -0.79
CA ILE A 274 -13.82 6.70 -1.25
C ILE A 274 -12.94 6.32 -0.06
N SER A 275 -12.39 5.11 -0.10
CA SER A 275 -11.33 4.67 0.81
C SER A 275 -9.94 4.91 0.20
N MET A 276 -9.78 4.60 -1.08
CA MET A 276 -8.58 4.89 -1.85
C MET A 276 -8.96 5.39 -3.24
N SER A 277 -8.19 6.32 -3.78
CA SER A 277 -8.35 6.82 -5.16
C SER A 277 -7.05 6.69 -5.92
N GLY A 278 -7.12 6.51 -7.23
CA GLY A 278 -5.96 6.46 -8.10
C GLY A 278 -6.23 7.00 -9.49
N SER A 279 -5.15 7.42 -10.16
CA SER A 279 -5.09 7.81 -11.56
C SER A 279 -4.10 6.90 -12.26
N VAL A 280 -4.53 6.23 -13.31
CA VAL A 280 -3.76 5.22 -14.05
C VAL A 280 -3.46 5.71 -15.45
N GLN A 281 -2.25 5.38 -15.96
CA GLN A 281 -1.85 5.52 -17.37
C GLN A 281 -1.49 4.13 -17.92
N PHE A 282 -1.88 3.87 -19.15
CA PHE A 282 -1.66 2.61 -19.87
C PHE A 282 -0.62 2.71 -20.98
#